data_ec2da83d7abad73b963a7ef9ab8bbaa4
#
_entry.id   ec2da83d7abad73b963a7ef9ab8bbaa4
#
_cell.length_a   1.000
_cell.length_b   1.000
_cell.length_c   1.000
_cell.angle_alpha   90.00
_cell.angle_beta   90.00
_cell.angle_gamma   90.00
#
_symmetry.space_group_name_H-M   'P 1'
#
loop_
_entity.id
_entity.type
_entity.pdbx_description
1 polymer ?
#
loop_
_entity_poly.entity_id
_entity_poly.type
_entity_poly.pdbx_seq_one_letter_code
_entity_poly.pdbx_strand_id
1 'polypeptide(L)'
;ILMFSATIPKNIIKLSSKYLNDPIRVSIGDSNIVAENITQEIIELKSDEKLLEVVNQINKRNGSILVFVKTKYGTEKLAKSLSKNKIKSFPLHGGLRQSKRNTVMKKFREMKFRVLIATDVAARGLDVPHIEHVINYDLPQLAEDFIHRIGRTARAGSKGVALTFVTKGDFVKWKEIQNIL
;
A
#
# COMPACT_ATOMS: atom_id res chain seq x y z
N ILE A 1 -23.24 15.14 13.07
CA ILE A 1 -21.93 14.86 12.43
C ILE A 1 -21.78 13.35 12.31
N LEU A 2 -21.35 12.86 11.16
CA LEU A 2 -21.07 11.44 10.93
C LEU A 2 -19.56 11.27 10.72
N MET A 3 -18.98 10.21 11.31
CA MET A 3 -17.58 9.87 11.16
C MET A 3 -17.46 8.43 10.66
N PHE A 4 -16.74 8.23 9.56
CA PHE A 4 -16.47 6.92 8.99
C PHE A 4 -14.97 6.67 8.93
N SER A 5 -14.53 5.50 9.37
CA SER A 5 -13.14 5.08 9.27
C SER A 5 -13.07 3.55 9.28
N ALA A 6 -12.09 2.99 8.58
CA ALA A 6 -11.80 1.56 8.64
C ALA A 6 -11.13 1.16 9.96
N THR A 7 -10.33 2.06 10.54
CA THR A 7 -9.65 1.89 11.83
C THR A 7 -9.90 3.12 12.70
N ILE A 8 -10.21 2.93 13.97
CA ILE A 8 -10.45 4.04 14.93
C ILE A 8 -9.51 3.89 16.12
N PRO A 9 -8.27 4.41 16.03
CA PRO A 9 -7.33 4.40 17.14
C PRO A 9 -7.84 5.20 18.35
N LYS A 10 -7.35 4.87 19.57
CA LYS A 10 -7.81 5.50 20.83
C LYS A 10 -7.69 7.04 20.83
N ASN A 11 -6.65 7.59 20.21
CA ASN A 11 -6.48 9.05 20.06
C ASN A 11 -7.57 9.69 19.18
N ILE A 12 -8.04 9.00 18.16
CA ILE A 12 -9.13 9.45 17.28
C ILE A 12 -10.47 9.39 18.02
N ILE A 13 -10.71 8.36 18.84
CA ILE A 13 -11.90 8.29 19.71
C ILE A 13 -11.92 9.50 20.65
N LYS A 14 -10.78 9.81 21.29
CA LYS A 14 -10.68 10.98 22.19
C LYS A 14 -10.85 12.32 21.45
N LEU A 15 -10.41 12.40 20.20
CA LEU A 15 -10.61 13.59 19.37
C LEU A 15 -12.08 13.72 18.94
N SER A 16 -12.68 12.63 18.52
CA SER A 16 -14.07 12.61 18.01
C SER A 16 -15.08 12.98 19.10
N SER A 17 -14.83 12.65 20.38
CA SER A 17 -15.70 13.02 21.49
C SER A 17 -15.86 14.55 21.70
N LYS A 18 -14.94 15.35 21.12
CA LYS A 18 -15.07 16.81 21.12
C LYS A 18 -16.08 17.35 20.09
N TYR A 19 -16.42 16.55 19.08
CA TYR A 19 -17.24 16.96 17.94
C TYR A 19 -18.53 16.17 17.81
N LEU A 20 -18.62 15.00 18.45
CA LEU A 20 -19.76 14.12 18.42
C LEU A 20 -20.48 14.17 19.78
N ASN A 21 -21.77 14.44 19.77
CA ASN A 21 -22.63 14.40 20.95
C ASN A 21 -23.32 13.04 20.99
N ASP A 22 -23.07 12.25 22.04
CA ASP A 22 -23.65 10.92 22.28
C ASP A 22 -23.69 10.02 21.02
N PRO A 23 -22.51 9.71 20.43
CA PRO A 23 -22.47 9.02 19.14
C PRO A 23 -22.78 7.53 19.29
N ILE A 24 -23.68 7.04 18.44
CA ILE A 24 -23.89 5.60 18.26
C ILE A 24 -22.72 5.05 17.44
N ARG A 25 -22.01 4.06 17.98
CA ARG A 25 -20.92 3.38 17.29
C ARG A 25 -21.46 2.11 16.61
N VAL A 26 -21.38 2.09 15.29
CA VAL A 26 -21.68 0.90 14.48
C VAL A 26 -20.35 0.35 13.95
N SER A 27 -20.04 -0.91 14.23
CA SER A 27 -18.86 -1.60 13.73
C SER A 27 -19.30 -2.79 12.87
N ILE A 28 -18.73 -2.91 11.69
CA ILE A 28 -19.00 -4.04 10.78
C ILE A 28 -17.70 -4.85 10.67
N GLY A 29 -17.73 -6.09 11.14
CA GLY A 29 -16.57 -6.99 11.19
C GLY A 29 -15.60 -6.69 12.33
N ASP A 30 -14.67 -7.60 12.58
CA ASP A 30 -13.56 -7.38 13.49
C ASP A 30 -12.52 -6.49 12.84
N SER A 31 -12.09 -5.45 13.55
CA SER A 31 -11.15 -4.44 13.06
C SER A 31 -9.75 -4.96 12.73
N ASN A 32 -9.47 -6.22 13.02
CA ASN A 32 -8.18 -6.88 12.87
C ASN A 32 -8.15 -7.99 11.79
N ILE A 33 -9.21 -8.14 10.98
CA ILE A 33 -9.21 -9.17 9.95
C ILE A 33 -8.40 -8.65 8.76
N VAL A 34 -7.15 -9.06 8.68
CA VAL A 34 -6.46 -9.18 7.38
C VAL A 34 -7.35 -10.05 6.52
N ALA A 35 -7.83 -9.54 5.39
CA ALA A 35 -8.78 -10.26 4.57
C ALA A 35 -8.23 -11.68 4.30
N GLU A 36 -9.00 -12.71 4.63
CA GLU A 36 -8.65 -14.13 4.49
C GLU A 36 -8.15 -14.50 3.08
N ASN A 37 -8.46 -13.65 2.12
CA ASN A 37 -8.09 -13.80 0.72
C ASN A 37 -6.72 -13.20 0.36
N ILE A 38 -5.92 -12.69 1.33
CA ILE A 38 -4.58 -12.12 1.07
C ILE A 38 -3.51 -13.11 1.49
N THR A 39 -2.78 -13.65 0.52
CA THR A 39 -1.54 -14.39 0.80
C THR A 39 -0.43 -13.40 1.13
N GLN A 40 0.16 -13.51 2.32
CA GLN A 40 1.28 -12.67 2.73
C GLN A 40 2.61 -13.40 2.49
N GLU A 41 3.53 -12.72 1.81
CA GLU A 41 4.89 -13.17 1.56
C GLU A 41 5.88 -12.18 2.18
N ILE A 42 6.97 -12.68 2.77
CA ILE A 42 8.01 -11.87 3.39
C ILE A 42 9.34 -12.27 2.80
N ILE A 43 10.15 -11.30 2.39
CA ILE A 43 11.52 -11.52 1.94
C ILE A 43 12.45 -10.65 2.78
N GLU A 44 13.32 -11.32 3.55
CA GLU A 44 14.41 -10.68 4.25
C GLU A 44 15.59 -10.51 3.30
N LEU A 45 16.13 -9.29 3.21
CA LEU A 45 17.19 -8.96 2.26
C LEU A 45 17.98 -7.72 2.71
N LYS A 46 19.11 -7.49 2.07
CA LYS A 46 19.88 -6.26 2.29
C LYS A 46 19.29 -5.10 1.50
N SER A 47 19.56 -3.86 1.96
CA SER A 47 19.00 -2.65 1.31
C SER A 47 19.45 -2.48 -0.14
N ASP A 48 20.66 -2.91 -0.48
CA ASP A 48 21.23 -2.87 -1.83
C ASP A 48 20.62 -3.94 -2.77
N GLU A 49 20.07 -5.02 -2.22
CA GLU A 49 19.42 -6.10 -2.96
C GLU A 49 17.96 -5.76 -3.36
N LYS A 50 17.32 -4.79 -2.69
CA LYS A 50 15.89 -4.43 -2.91
C LYS A 50 15.54 -4.19 -4.39
N LEU A 51 16.41 -3.48 -5.13
CA LEU A 51 16.13 -3.15 -6.53
C LEU A 51 16.15 -4.41 -7.41
N LEU A 52 17.15 -5.26 -7.22
CA LEU A 52 17.22 -6.51 -7.98
C LEU A 52 16.02 -7.39 -7.67
N GLU A 53 15.70 -7.52 -6.38
CA GLU A 53 14.61 -8.38 -5.96
C GLU A 53 13.24 -7.87 -6.43
N VAL A 54 12.96 -6.57 -6.37
CA VAL A 54 11.68 -6.05 -6.89
C VAL A 54 11.53 -6.27 -8.39
N VAL A 55 12.61 -6.17 -9.16
CA VAL A 55 12.61 -6.51 -10.59
C VAL A 55 12.27 -8.00 -10.80
N ASN A 56 12.92 -8.89 -10.05
CA ASN A 56 12.65 -10.32 -10.08
C ASN A 56 11.19 -10.63 -9.75
N GLN A 57 10.67 -10.04 -8.68
CA GLN A 57 9.30 -10.26 -8.22
C GLN A 57 8.26 -9.72 -9.21
N ILE A 58 8.51 -8.56 -9.82
CA ILE A 58 7.65 -8.03 -10.88
C ILE A 58 7.64 -8.96 -12.09
N ASN A 59 8.78 -9.49 -12.50
CA ASN A 59 8.88 -10.39 -13.67
C ASN A 59 8.24 -11.78 -13.42
N LYS A 60 8.28 -12.28 -12.20
CA LYS A 60 7.65 -13.55 -11.80
C LYS A 60 6.12 -13.47 -11.70
N ARG A 61 5.55 -12.27 -11.52
CA ARG A 61 4.10 -12.07 -11.32
C ARG A 61 3.44 -11.57 -12.58
N ASN A 62 2.25 -12.07 -12.84
CA ASN A 62 1.34 -11.51 -13.84
C ASN A 62 0.41 -10.49 -13.18
N GLY A 63 -0.39 -9.80 -13.99
CA GLY A 63 -1.41 -8.86 -13.52
C GLY A 63 -0.86 -7.54 -12.98
N SER A 64 -1.68 -6.83 -12.26
CA SER A 64 -1.41 -5.48 -11.76
C SER A 64 -0.70 -5.49 -10.42
N ILE A 65 0.27 -4.62 -10.27
CA ILE A 65 1.14 -4.52 -9.09
C ILE A 65 1.14 -3.08 -8.57
N LEU A 66 0.86 -2.93 -7.27
CA LEU A 66 1.03 -1.67 -6.55
C LEU A 66 2.26 -1.79 -5.64
N VAL A 67 3.28 -0.96 -5.88
CA VAL A 67 4.52 -0.93 -5.09
C VAL A 67 4.48 0.26 -4.15
N PHE A 68 4.59 0.00 -2.85
CA PHE A 68 4.65 1.06 -1.83
C PHE A 68 6.08 1.45 -1.51
N VAL A 69 6.37 2.74 -1.60
CA VAL A 69 7.67 3.36 -1.29
C VAL A 69 7.46 4.50 -0.32
N LYS A 70 8.36 4.64 0.65
CA LYS A 70 8.23 5.57 1.77
C LYS A 70 8.20 7.06 1.36
N THR A 71 8.93 7.46 0.30
CA THR A 71 9.12 8.87 -0.05
C THR A 71 8.76 9.18 -1.50
N LYS A 72 8.39 10.45 -1.77
CA LYS A 72 8.16 10.98 -3.12
C LYS A 72 9.37 10.74 -4.02
N TYR A 73 10.57 11.10 -3.53
CA TYR A 73 11.83 10.90 -4.25
C TYR A 73 12.09 9.42 -4.54
N GLY A 74 11.84 8.55 -3.55
CA GLY A 74 11.96 7.09 -3.71
C GLY A 74 11.06 6.54 -4.82
N THR A 75 9.81 7.03 -4.95
CA THR A 75 8.91 6.58 -6.02
C THR A 75 9.44 6.95 -7.41
N GLU A 76 9.96 8.17 -7.60
CA GLU A 76 10.55 8.63 -8.86
C GLU A 76 11.85 7.85 -9.18
N LYS A 77 12.72 7.66 -8.17
CA LYS A 77 13.97 6.90 -8.31
C LYS A 77 13.69 5.45 -8.72
N LEU A 78 12.74 4.79 -8.04
CA LEU A 78 12.38 3.42 -8.36
C LEU A 78 11.77 3.31 -9.76
N ALA A 79 10.85 4.23 -10.15
CA ALA A 79 10.27 4.24 -11.50
C ALA A 79 11.35 4.37 -12.58
N LYS A 80 12.34 5.26 -12.38
CA LYS A 80 13.48 5.42 -13.28
C LYS A 80 14.34 4.15 -13.36
N SER A 81 14.57 3.49 -12.22
CA SER A 81 15.34 2.24 -12.18
C SER A 81 14.61 1.08 -12.86
N LEU A 82 13.29 0.95 -12.64
CA LEU A 82 12.46 -0.05 -13.32
C LEU A 82 12.42 0.18 -14.84
N SER A 83 12.36 1.43 -15.28
CA SER A 83 12.42 1.78 -16.70
C SER A 83 13.73 1.33 -17.36
N LYS A 84 14.88 1.45 -16.68
CA LYS A 84 16.18 0.91 -17.16
C LYS A 84 16.14 -0.62 -17.31
N ASN A 85 15.32 -1.30 -16.52
CA ASN A 85 15.09 -2.74 -16.60
C ASN A 85 13.91 -3.10 -17.54
N LYS A 86 13.51 -2.18 -18.45
CA LYS A 86 12.43 -2.36 -19.41
C LYS A 86 11.03 -2.61 -18.79
N ILE A 87 10.86 -2.26 -17.52
CA ILE A 87 9.58 -2.37 -16.80
C ILE A 87 8.87 -1.01 -16.86
N LYS A 88 7.75 -0.95 -17.56
CA LYS A 88 6.90 0.25 -17.65
C LYS A 88 6.17 0.45 -16.33
N SER A 89 6.54 1.50 -15.59
CA SER A 89 5.96 1.87 -14.31
C SER A 89 5.80 3.37 -14.19
N PHE A 90 4.88 3.82 -13.33
CA PHE A 90 4.67 5.25 -13.08
C PHE A 90 4.61 5.55 -11.59
N PRO A 91 5.24 6.66 -11.15
CA PRO A 91 5.15 7.12 -9.77
C PRO A 91 3.82 7.84 -9.51
N LEU A 92 3.29 7.67 -8.30
CA LEU A 92 2.12 8.36 -7.77
C LEU A 92 2.41 8.91 -6.36
N HIS A 93 2.52 10.23 -6.21
CA HIS A 93 2.81 10.87 -4.93
C HIS A 93 2.22 12.27 -4.85
N GLY A 94 2.15 12.85 -3.65
CA GLY A 94 1.53 14.16 -3.41
C GLY A 94 2.23 15.36 -4.06
N GLY A 95 3.45 15.21 -4.61
CA GLY A 95 4.14 16.25 -5.36
C GLY A 95 3.72 16.34 -6.83
N LEU A 96 2.93 15.40 -7.34
CA LEU A 96 2.41 15.47 -8.70
C LEU A 96 1.21 16.43 -8.79
N ARG A 97 1.14 17.19 -9.88
CA ARG A 97 -0.06 17.97 -10.21
C ARG A 97 -1.28 17.06 -10.33
N GLN A 98 -2.45 17.53 -9.90
CA GLN A 98 -3.68 16.72 -9.89
C GLN A 98 -4.03 16.15 -11.27
N SER A 99 -3.84 16.92 -12.35
CA SER A 99 -4.05 16.45 -13.71
C SER A 99 -3.17 15.24 -14.07
N LYS A 100 -1.88 15.27 -13.68
CA LYS A 100 -0.96 14.15 -13.90
C LYS A 100 -1.36 12.92 -13.08
N ARG A 101 -1.78 13.11 -11.81
CA ARG A 101 -2.31 12.03 -10.96
C ARG A 101 -3.52 11.37 -11.63
N ASN A 102 -4.49 12.17 -12.08
CA ASN A 102 -5.68 11.67 -12.77
C ASN A 102 -5.32 10.88 -14.04
N THR A 103 -4.37 11.38 -14.83
CA THR A 103 -3.89 10.71 -16.03
C THR A 103 -3.23 9.36 -15.74
N VAL A 104 -2.34 9.31 -14.72
CA VAL A 104 -1.67 8.07 -14.29
C VAL A 104 -2.71 7.05 -13.81
N MET A 105 -3.66 7.48 -12.97
CA MET A 105 -4.71 6.62 -12.44
C MET A 105 -5.64 6.09 -13.53
N LYS A 106 -6.05 6.94 -14.47
CA LYS A 106 -6.86 6.51 -15.63
C LYS A 106 -6.14 5.43 -16.42
N LYS A 107 -4.87 5.66 -16.79
CA LYS A 107 -4.07 4.69 -17.54
C LYS A 107 -3.85 3.38 -16.78
N PHE A 108 -3.71 3.42 -15.44
CA PHE A 108 -3.58 2.22 -14.62
C PHE A 108 -4.89 1.42 -14.58
N ARG A 109 -6.04 2.08 -14.39
CA ARG A 109 -7.37 1.42 -14.48
C ARG A 109 -7.62 0.80 -15.85
N GLU A 110 -7.16 1.43 -16.92
CA GLU A 110 -7.26 0.93 -18.30
C GLU A 110 -6.19 -0.13 -18.63
N MET A 111 -5.39 -0.59 -17.64
CA MET A 111 -4.32 -1.59 -17.82
C MET A 111 -3.30 -1.21 -18.92
N LYS A 112 -3.09 0.10 -19.18
CA LYS A 112 -2.06 0.58 -20.13
C LYS A 112 -0.63 0.35 -19.62
N PHE A 113 -0.49 0.10 -18.35
CA PHE A 113 0.71 -0.39 -17.65
C PHE A 113 0.27 -1.15 -16.39
N ARG A 114 1.13 -2.05 -15.91
CA ARG A 114 0.77 -2.95 -14.81
C ARG A 114 1.43 -2.65 -13.47
N VAL A 115 2.43 -1.75 -13.42
CA VAL A 115 3.17 -1.44 -12.19
C VAL A 115 2.98 0.02 -11.80
N LEU A 116 2.29 0.27 -10.69
CA LEU A 116 2.13 1.59 -10.09
C LEU A 116 3.00 1.68 -8.84
N ILE A 117 3.77 2.76 -8.69
CA ILE A 117 4.63 2.99 -7.53
C ILE A 117 4.05 4.16 -6.74
N ALA A 118 3.68 3.96 -5.47
CA ALA A 118 2.96 4.98 -4.73
C ALA A 118 3.53 5.20 -3.31
N THR A 119 3.31 6.40 -2.79
CA THR A 119 3.41 6.67 -1.35
C THR A 119 2.06 6.43 -0.67
N ASP A 120 2.04 6.17 0.64
CA ASP A 120 0.81 5.94 1.42
C ASP A 120 -0.24 7.03 1.21
N VAL A 121 0.17 8.29 1.34
CA VAL A 121 -0.73 9.44 1.18
C VAL A 121 -1.38 9.48 -0.19
N ALA A 122 -0.64 9.13 -1.24
CA ALA A 122 -1.17 9.15 -2.60
C ALA A 122 -2.03 7.92 -2.92
N ALA A 123 -1.78 6.81 -2.23
CA ALA A 123 -2.53 5.56 -2.38
C ALA A 123 -3.83 5.55 -1.55
N ARG A 124 -3.97 6.43 -0.56
CA ARG A 124 -5.24 6.56 0.17
C ARG A 124 -6.37 6.97 -0.77
N GLY A 125 -7.50 6.29 -0.66
CA GLY A 125 -8.65 6.53 -1.55
C GLY A 125 -8.49 6.00 -2.98
N LEU A 126 -7.41 5.25 -3.28
CA LEU A 126 -7.33 4.55 -4.56
C LEU A 126 -8.41 3.48 -4.63
N ASP A 127 -9.39 3.74 -5.47
CA ASP A 127 -10.37 2.75 -5.87
C ASP A 127 -9.94 2.14 -7.20
N VAL A 128 -9.27 1.00 -7.09
CA VAL A 128 -8.79 0.21 -8.23
C VAL A 128 -9.06 -1.26 -7.88
N PRO A 129 -10.13 -1.85 -8.43
CA PRO A 129 -10.58 -3.18 -8.03
C PRO A 129 -9.66 -4.32 -8.49
N HIS A 130 -8.83 -4.09 -9.49
CA HIS A 130 -8.01 -5.12 -10.14
C HIS A 130 -6.55 -5.17 -9.66
N ILE A 131 -6.21 -4.65 -8.47
CA ILE A 131 -4.85 -4.81 -7.94
C ILE A 131 -4.69 -6.23 -7.41
N GLU A 132 -3.88 -7.03 -8.12
CA GLU A 132 -3.62 -8.44 -7.77
C GLU A 132 -2.48 -8.58 -6.77
N HIS A 133 -1.47 -7.70 -6.87
CA HIS A 133 -0.30 -7.75 -6.02
C HIS A 133 0.01 -6.41 -5.37
N VAL A 134 0.29 -6.45 -4.07
CA VAL A 134 0.88 -5.34 -3.32
C VAL A 134 2.31 -5.70 -2.98
N ILE A 135 3.27 -4.81 -3.23
CA ILE A 135 4.66 -4.96 -2.80
C ILE A 135 5.01 -3.81 -1.85
N ASN A 136 5.26 -4.12 -0.59
CA ASN A 136 5.83 -3.20 0.37
C ASN A 136 7.35 -3.15 0.17
N TYR A 137 7.82 -2.32 -0.77
CA TYR A 137 9.24 -2.09 -1.02
C TYR A 137 9.93 -1.45 0.19
N ASP A 138 9.21 -0.54 0.87
CA ASP A 138 9.57 0.00 2.17
C ASP A 138 8.44 -0.22 3.17
N LEU A 139 8.76 -0.49 4.43
CA LEU A 139 7.76 -0.56 5.50
C LEU A 139 7.09 0.81 5.71
N PRO A 140 5.80 0.85 6.10
CA PRO A 140 5.09 2.08 6.42
C PRO A 140 5.66 2.72 7.69
N GLN A 141 5.39 4.02 7.87
CA GLN A 141 5.79 4.71 9.11
C GLN A 141 4.92 4.30 10.31
N LEU A 142 3.64 4.13 10.08
CA LEU A 142 2.68 3.64 11.09
C LEU A 142 2.33 2.19 10.78
N ALA A 143 2.27 1.36 11.82
CA ALA A 143 1.94 -0.06 11.65
C ALA A 143 0.54 -0.25 11.04
N GLU A 144 -0.43 0.58 11.41
CA GLU A 144 -1.80 0.55 10.89
C GLU A 144 -1.88 0.80 9.38
N ASP A 145 -0.94 1.60 8.82
CA ASP A 145 -0.89 1.81 7.37
C ASP A 145 -0.55 0.51 6.61
N PHE A 146 0.07 -0.48 7.26
CA PHE A 146 0.33 -1.78 6.65
C PHE A 146 -0.96 -2.50 6.26
N ILE A 147 -1.94 -2.53 7.15
CA ILE A 147 -3.26 -3.12 6.89
C ILE A 147 -3.94 -2.39 5.72
N HIS A 148 -3.86 -1.06 5.71
CA HIS A 148 -4.42 -0.26 4.63
C HIS A 148 -3.74 -0.51 3.27
N ARG A 149 -2.43 -0.83 3.25
CA ARG A 149 -1.68 -1.16 2.04
C ARG A 149 -2.09 -2.53 1.50
N ILE A 150 -2.05 -3.57 2.34
CA ILE A 150 -2.40 -4.92 1.90
C ILE A 150 -3.88 -5.00 1.49
N GLY A 151 -4.78 -4.25 2.13
CA GLY A 151 -6.18 -4.11 1.72
C GLY A 151 -6.39 -3.36 0.38
N ARG A 152 -5.33 -3.03 -0.37
CA ARG A 152 -5.45 -2.57 -1.76
C ARG A 152 -5.60 -3.72 -2.74
N THR A 153 -5.19 -4.93 -2.37
CA THR A 153 -5.48 -6.17 -3.12
C THR A 153 -6.65 -6.95 -2.49
N ALA A 154 -7.02 -8.07 -3.09
CA ALA A 154 -8.09 -8.97 -2.64
C ALA A 154 -9.46 -8.28 -2.45
N ARG A 155 -9.78 -7.30 -3.27
CA ARG A 155 -11.06 -6.60 -3.20
C ARG A 155 -12.17 -7.35 -3.92
N ALA A 156 -13.42 -7.11 -3.49
CA ALA A 156 -14.62 -7.73 -4.07
C ALA A 156 -14.57 -9.27 -4.13
N GLY A 157 -13.99 -9.91 -3.10
CA GLY A 157 -13.91 -11.37 -3.01
C GLY A 157 -12.80 -12.02 -3.85
N SER A 158 -11.96 -11.24 -4.54
CA SER A 158 -10.81 -11.77 -5.27
C SER A 158 -9.69 -12.20 -4.32
N LYS A 159 -8.79 -13.06 -4.81
CA LYS A 159 -7.54 -13.39 -4.10
C LYS A 159 -6.46 -12.36 -4.43
N GLY A 160 -5.57 -12.11 -3.49
CA GLY A 160 -4.46 -11.19 -3.68
C GLY A 160 -3.19 -11.64 -2.96
N VAL A 161 -2.06 -11.07 -3.36
CA VAL A 161 -0.76 -11.34 -2.74
C VAL A 161 -0.16 -10.04 -2.22
N ALA A 162 0.30 -10.05 -0.98
CA ALA A 162 1.02 -8.95 -0.35
C ALA A 162 2.45 -9.40 -0.03
N LEU A 163 3.41 -8.91 -0.80
CA LEU A 163 4.83 -9.15 -0.58
C LEU A 163 5.45 -8.01 0.22
N THR A 164 6.25 -8.33 1.22
CA THR A 164 6.93 -7.34 2.07
C THR A 164 8.43 -7.57 2.10
N PHE A 165 9.21 -6.54 1.81
CA PHE A 165 10.64 -6.53 1.98
C PHE A 165 11.00 -6.04 3.38
N VAL A 166 11.81 -6.82 4.09
CA VAL A 166 12.29 -6.51 5.43
C VAL A 166 13.82 -6.50 5.42
N THR A 167 14.43 -5.38 5.78
CA THR A 167 15.87 -5.29 5.96
C THR A 167 16.25 -5.37 7.44
N LYS A 168 17.53 -5.59 7.75
CA LYS A 168 18.00 -5.59 9.16
C LYS A 168 17.60 -4.31 9.91
N GLY A 169 17.63 -3.16 9.23
CA GLY A 169 17.21 -1.88 9.83
C GLY A 169 15.70 -1.77 10.08
N ASP A 170 14.90 -2.64 9.48
CA ASP A 170 13.45 -2.62 9.57
C ASP A 170 12.88 -3.52 10.69
N PHE A 171 13.71 -4.32 11.39
CA PHE A 171 13.23 -5.35 12.32
C PHE A 171 12.38 -4.79 13.47
N VAL A 172 12.72 -3.65 14.04
CA VAL A 172 11.92 -3.03 15.11
C VAL A 172 10.53 -2.67 14.57
N LYS A 173 10.49 -2.02 13.42
CA LYS A 173 9.23 -1.63 12.77
C LYS A 173 8.43 -2.85 12.31
N TRP A 174 9.11 -3.89 11.84
CA TRP A 174 8.46 -5.12 11.44
C TRP A 174 7.78 -5.82 12.62
N LYS A 175 8.41 -5.87 13.79
CA LYS A 175 7.79 -6.39 15.02
C LYS A 175 6.55 -5.60 15.44
N GLU A 176 6.57 -4.27 15.32
CA GLU A 176 5.39 -3.44 15.59
C GLU A 176 4.23 -3.81 14.65
N ILE A 177 4.52 -4.04 13.37
CA ILE A 177 3.52 -4.46 12.38
C ILE A 177 2.98 -5.87 12.71
N GLN A 178 3.84 -6.82 13.04
CA GLN A 178 3.43 -8.17 13.42
C GLN A 178 2.49 -8.21 14.63
N ASN A 179 2.66 -7.27 15.58
CA ASN A 179 1.80 -7.20 16.77
C ASN A 179 0.36 -6.74 16.49
N ILE A 180 0.08 -6.22 15.29
CA ILE A 180 -1.26 -5.76 14.90
C ILE A 180 -1.90 -6.63 13.81
N LEU A 181 -1.17 -7.63 13.31
CA LEU A 181 -1.65 -8.63 12.36
C LEU A 181 -2.26 -9.82 13.08
#